data_8de26736e6ba12e760a8e26413dbff6b
#
_entry.id   8de26736e6ba12e760a8e26413dbff6b
#
_cell.length_a   1.000
_cell.length_b   1.000
_cell.length_c   1.000
_cell.angle_alpha   90.00
_cell.angle_beta   90.00
_cell.angle_gamma   90.00
#
_symmetry.space_group_name_H-M   'P 1'
#
loop_
_entity.id
_entity.type
_entity.pdbx_description
1 polymer ?
#
loop_
_entity_poly.entity_id
_entity_poly.type
_entity_poly.pdbx_seq_one_letter_code
_entity_poly.pdbx_strand_id
1 'polypeptide(L)'
;MQKIEMAKREFSENARPELTAQVENMDEYETVIVAFPNWWTTMPMAVFTFLESYDFSGKTICPLITHGGSGFSNSLRDIRQLCPEAKITEGLAIHGDDAATCDRDVEQWLKKIGLK
;
A
#
# COMPACT_ATOMS: atom_id res chain seq x y z
N MET A 1 -9.15 -14.22 13.90
CA MET A 1 -7.70 -14.14 14.10
C MET A 1 -6.84 -14.88 13.07
N GLN A 2 -7.49 -15.65 12.20
CA GLN A 2 -6.76 -16.37 11.16
C GLN A 2 -5.94 -15.46 10.26
N LYS A 3 -6.47 -14.25 9.95
CA LYS A 3 -5.75 -13.31 9.08
C LYS A 3 -4.44 -12.82 9.70
N ILE A 4 -4.43 -12.61 11.02
CA ILE A 4 -3.21 -12.16 11.71
C ILE A 4 -2.16 -13.26 11.70
N GLU A 5 -2.57 -14.50 11.95
CA GLU A 5 -1.64 -15.62 11.95
C GLU A 5 -1.07 -15.89 10.56
N MET A 6 -1.90 -15.79 9.52
CA MET A 6 -1.42 -15.89 8.13
C MET A 6 -0.42 -14.78 7.82
N ALA A 7 -0.74 -13.54 8.21
CA ALA A 7 0.15 -12.41 7.97
C ALA A 7 1.49 -12.60 8.68
N LYS A 8 1.48 -13.09 9.92
CA LYS A 8 2.71 -13.38 10.65
C LYS A 8 3.55 -14.44 9.97
N ARG A 9 2.90 -15.50 9.51
CA ARG A 9 3.60 -16.60 8.82
C ARG A 9 4.22 -16.12 7.53
N GLU A 10 3.43 -15.43 6.69
CA GLU A 10 3.93 -14.91 5.44
C GLU A 10 5.09 -13.94 5.65
N PHE A 11 4.99 -13.09 6.66
CA PHE A 11 6.06 -12.15 6.99
C PHE A 11 7.33 -12.90 7.41
N SER A 12 7.19 -13.89 8.30
CA SER A 12 8.32 -14.67 8.80
C SER A 12 9.03 -15.44 7.70
N GLU A 13 8.25 -15.94 6.74
CA GLU A 13 8.77 -16.71 5.62
C GLU A 13 9.22 -15.83 4.45
N ASN A 14 9.02 -14.51 4.57
CA ASN A 14 9.27 -13.57 3.48
C ASN A 14 8.56 -14.01 2.20
N ALA A 15 7.30 -14.42 2.35
CA ALA A 15 6.52 -15.00 1.26
C ALA A 15 6.27 -13.98 0.14
N ARG A 16 6.19 -14.48 -1.08
CA ARG A 16 5.80 -13.68 -2.25
C ARG A 16 4.65 -14.37 -2.96
N PRO A 17 3.42 -14.25 -2.40
CA PRO A 17 2.25 -14.90 -3.01
C PRO A 17 2.08 -14.47 -4.46
N GLU A 18 1.68 -15.41 -5.30
CA GLU A 18 1.42 -15.13 -6.69
C GLU A 18 0.13 -14.33 -6.82
N LEU A 19 0.15 -13.32 -7.70
CA LEU A 19 -1.02 -12.50 -7.95
C LEU A 19 -1.95 -13.18 -8.95
N THR A 20 -3.26 -13.11 -8.67
CA THR A 20 -4.26 -13.72 -9.56
C THR A 20 -4.61 -12.84 -10.75
N ALA A 21 -4.23 -11.55 -10.69
CA ALA A 21 -4.48 -10.60 -11.78
C ALA A 21 -3.25 -9.73 -11.99
N GLN A 22 -3.05 -9.29 -13.23
CA GLN A 22 -1.93 -8.44 -13.61
C GLN A 22 -2.44 -7.17 -14.25
N VAL A 23 -1.70 -6.07 -14.09
CA VAL A 23 -1.95 -4.82 -14.79
C VAL A 23 -1.09 -4.83 -16.06
N GLU A 24 -1.71 -5.00 -17.21
CA GLU A 24 -0.97 -5.16 -18.45
C GLU A 24 -0.38 -3.85 -18.99
N ASN A 25 -0.98 -2.73 -18.61
CA ASN A 25 -0.59 -1.42 -19.13
C ASN A 25 -0.05 -0.50 -18.05
N MET A 26 0.70 -1.05 -17.10
CA MET A 26 1.27 -0.26 -16.00
C MET A 26 2.11 0.92 -16.51
N ASP A 27 2.79 0.76 -17.64
CA ASP A 27 3.64 1.81 -18.22
C ASP A 27 2.86 3.07 -18.58
N GLU A 28 1.55 2.96 -18.79
CA GLU A 28 0.71 4.09 -19.17
C GLU A 28 0.34 4.98 -17.98
N TYR A 29 0.60 4.54 -16.76
CA TYR A 29 0.25 5.28 -15.55
C TYR A 29 1.49 5.92 -14.93
N GLU A 30 1.43 7.22 -14.69
CA GLU A 30 2.50 7.95 -14.01
C GLU A 30 2.27 7.96 -12.50
N THR A 31 1.02 7.89 -12.07
CA THR A 31 0.62 7.95 -10.67
C THR A 31 -0.21 6.73 -10.33
N VAL A 32 0.17 6.06 -9.25
CA VAL A 32 -0.50 4.84 -8.80
C VAL A 32 -0.89 5.00 -7.34
N ILE A 33 -2.17 4.81 -7.04
CA ILE A 33 -2.65 4.76 -5.66
C ILE A 33 -2.60 3.29 -5.23
N VAL A 34 -1.86 3.02 -4.16
CA VAL A 34 -1.73 1.67 -3.62
C VAL A 34 -2.46 1.63 -2.29
N ALA A 35 -3.58 0.92 -2.25
CA ALA A 35 -4.43 0.83 -1.06
C ALA A 35 -4.39 -0.58 -0.50
N PHE A 36 -4.16 -0.72 0.81
CA PHE A 36 -4.05 -2.02 1.44
C PHE A 36 -4.28 -1.91 2.95
N PRO A 37 -4.66 -3.01 3.61
CA PRO A 37 -4.71 -3.02 5.07
C PRO A 37 -3.30 -3.23 5.63
N ASN A 38 -3.02 -2.59 6.77
CA ASN A 38 -1.76 -2.82 7.47
C ASN A 38 -1.94 -4.05 8.36
N TRP A 39 -1.35 -5.16 7.95
CA TRP A 39 -1.44 -6.45 8.66
C TRP A 39 -0.15 -6.70 9.42
N TRP A 40 -0.29 -7.08 10.70
CA TRP A 40 0.84 -7.35 11.58
C TRP A 40 1.66 -6.06 11.74
N THR A 41 2.81 -5.93 11.14
CA THR A 41 3.65 -4.73 11.27
C THR A 41 3.87 -4.01 9.95
N THR A 42 3.33 -4.54 8.86
CA THR A 42 3.53 -3.96 7.55
C THR A 42 2.36 -4.34 6.64
N MET A 43 2.53 -4.11 5.34
CA MET A 43 1.54 -4.45 4.33
C MET A 43 1.52 -5.96 4.10
N PRO A 44 0.41 -6.50 3.57
CA PRO A 44 0.35 -7.92 3.19
C PRO A 44 1.44 -8.27 2.18
N MET A 45 1.95 -9.50 2.25
CA MET A 45 3.05 -9.91 1.37
C MET A 45 2.65 -9.91 -0.11
N ALA A 46 1.35 -10.02 -0.42
CA ALA A 46 0.87 -9.86 -1.79
C ALA A 46 1.16 -8.46 -2.35
N VAL A 47 1.19 -7.44 -1.50
CA VAL A 47 1.55 -6.08 -1.91
C VAL A 47 3.04 -6.01 -2.25
N PHE A 48 3.89 -6.72 -1.49
CA PHE A 48 5.31 -6.86 -1.84
C PHE A 48 5.45 -7.47 -3.24
N THR A 49 4.70 -8.54 -3.53
CA THR A 49 4.70 -9.16 -4.85
C THR A 49 4.32 -8.13 -5.93
N PHE A 50 3.26 -7.38 -5.70
CA PHE A 50 2.79 -6.36 -6.64
C PHE A 50 3.86 -5.31 -6.90
N LEU A 51 4.47 -4.77 -5.85
CA LEU A 51 5.46 -3.71 -6.01
C LEU A 51 6.75 -4.20 -6.66
N GLU A 52 7.07 -5.49 -6.53
CA GLU A 52 8.23 -6.08 -7.19
C GLU A 52 7.95 -6.50 -8.63
N SER A 53 6.67 -6.62 -9.01
CA SER A 53 6.28 -7.15 -10.32
C SER A 53 6.35 -6.12 -11.45
N TYR A 54 6.42 -4.83 -11.10
CA TYR A 54 6.43 -3.75 -12.08
C TYR A 54 7.57 -2.78 -11.80
N ASP A 55 7.97 -2.05 -12.84
CA ASP A 55 8.96 -0.99 -12.71
C ASP A 55 8.26 0.32 -12.36
N PHE A 56 8.44 0.79 -11.15
CA PHE A 56 7.87 2.04 -10.67
C PHE A 56 8.83 3.23 -10.78
N SER A 57 9.97 3.05 -11.43
CA SER A 57 10.95 4.13 -11.60
C SER A 57 10.30 5.32 -12.30
N GLY A 58 10.47 6.50 -11.73
CA GLY A 58 9.89 7.73 -12.27
C GLY A 58 8.40 7.90 -12.02
N LYS A 59 7.75 6.92 -11.43
CA LYS A 59 6.32 6.99 -11.10
C LYS A 59 6.12 7.57 -9.70
N THR A 60 4.89 8.03 -9.45
CA THR A 60 4.48 8.50 -8.13
C THR A 60 3.57 7.46 -7.50
N ILE A 61 3.91 7.02 -6.29
CA ILE A 61 3.10 6.08 -5.51
C ILE A 61 2.42 6.83 -4.38
N CYS A 62 1.11 6.68 -4.27
CA CYS A 62 0.28 7.34 -3.27
C CYS A 62 -0.29 6.28 -2.32
N PRO A 63 0.30 6.07 -1.14
CA PRO A 63 -0.15 5.01 -0.23
C PRO A 63 -1.43 5.39 0.52
N LEU A 64 -2.39 4.46 0.55
CA LEU A 64 -3.61 4.58 1.34
C LEU A 64 -3.77 3.30 2.14
N ILE A 65 -3.76 3.38 3.45
CA ILE A 65 -3.87 2.19 4.28
C ILE A 65 -5.00 2.28 5.30
N THR A 66 -5.55 1.10 5.62
CA THR A 66 -6.43 0.95 6.78
C THR A 66 -5.66 0.22 7.88
N HIS A 67 -5.99 0.49 9.14
CA HIS A 67 -5.28 -0.10 10.27
C HIS A 67 -6.18 -0.22 11.49
N GLY A 68 -5.74 -1.00 12.46
CA GLY A 68 -6.46 -1.21 13.72
C GLY A 68 -5.90 -0.40 14.89
N GLY A 69 -5.07 0.60 14.62
CA GLY A 69 -4.46 1.45 15.64
C GLY A 69 -2.96 1.66 15.47
N SER A 70 -2.33 0.95 14.54
CA SER A 70 -0.88 1.01 14.33
C SER A 70 -0.43 2.08 13.32
N GLY A 71 -1.38 2.73 12.62
CA GLY A 71 -1.03 3.68 11.58
C GLY A 71 -0.30 2.99 10.43
N PHE A 72 0.72 3.66 9.89
CA PHE A 72 1.51 3.09 8.79
C PHE A 72 2.45 1.97 9.23
N SER A 73 2.86 1.99 10.49
CA SER A 73 3.85 1.06 11.01
C SER A 73 5.06 1.02 10.08
N ASN A 74 5.43 -0.15 9.52
CA ASN A 74 6.60 -0.26 8.64
C ASN A 74 6.25 -0.14 7.15
N SER A 75 4.98 0.09 6.81
CA SER A 75 4.53 0.05 5.42
C SER A 75 5.25 1.05 4.52
N LEU A 76 5.36 2.31 4.96
CA LEU A 76 6.01 3.34 4.13
C LEU A 76 7.49 3.05 3.92
N ARG A 77 8.16 2.55 4.97
CA ARG A 77 9.57 2.15 4.86
C ARG A 77 9.73 1.04 3.82
N ASP A 78 8.86 0.05 3.88
CA ASP A 78 8.96 -1.09 2.98
C ASP A 78 8.67 -0.70 1.53
N ILE A 79 7.70 0.20 1.31
CA ILE A 79 7.43 0.72 -0.03
C ILE A 79 8.65 1.44 -0.59
N ARG A 80 9.30 2.27 0.23
CA ARG A 80 10.49 3.01 -0.21
C ARG A 80 11.64 2.07 -0.54
N GLN A 81 11.79 0.99 0.21
CA GLN A 81 12.84 0.01 -0.04
C GLN A 81 12.59 -0.79 -1.31
N LEU A 82 11.32 -1.11 -1.61
CA LEU A 82 10.96 -1.87 -2.80
C LEU A 82 10.97 -1.02 -4.07
N CYS A 83 10.70 0.26 -3.94
CA CYS A 83 10.59 1.17 -5.07
C CYS A 83 11.45 2.42 -4.84
N PRO A 84 12.80 2.26 -4.79
CA PRO A 84 13.68 3.37 -4.43
C PRO A 84 13.72 4.49 -5.48
N GLU A 85 13.37 4.19 -6.73
CA GLU A 85 13.36 5.16 -7.81
C GLU A 85 12.00 5.83 -8.01
N ALA A 86 10.99 5.47 -7.21
CA ALA A 86 9.66 6.07 -7.28
C ALA A 86 9.54 7.23 -6.31
N LYS A 87 8.67 8.18 -6.64
CA LYS A 87 8.30 9.24 -5.71
C LYS A 87 7.15 8.74 -4.85
N ILE A 88 7.32 8.78 -3.53
CA ILE A 88 6.28 8.37 -2.59
C ILE A 88 5.66 9.62 -2.00
N THR A 89 4.35 9.81 -2.18
CA THR A 89 3.65 10.97 -1.62
C THR A 89 3.37 10.76 -0.14
N GLU A 90 2.87 11.82 0.52
CA GLU A 90 2.30 11.67 1.83
C GLU A 90 1.16 10.65 1.75
N GLY A 91 1.17 9.68 2.64
CA GLY A 91 0.14 8.65 2.66
C GLY A 91 -1.06 9.06 3.50
N LEU A 92 -2.15 8.32 3.36
CA LEU A 92 -3.33 8.45 4.22
C LEU A 92 -3.51 7.16 4.99
N ALA A 93 -3.57 7.25 6.33
CA ALA A 93 -3.85 6.12 7.20
C ALA A 93 -5.25 6.30 7.79
N ILE A 94 -6.12 5.31 7.60
CA ILE A 94 -7.51 5.35 8.05
C ILE A 94 -7.71 4.23 9.05
N HIS A 95 -8.20 4.57 10.26
CA HIS A 95 -8.55 3.55 11.22
C HIS A 95 -9.71 2.71 10.66
N GLY A 96 -9.65 1.39 10.85
CA GLY A 96 -10.67 0.48 10.30
C GLY A 96 -12.10 0.84 10.69
N ASP A 97 -12.30 1.36 11.90
CA ASP A 97 -13.61 1.78 12.37
C ASP A 97 -14.18 2.96 11.58
N ASP A 98 -13.32 3.75 10.94
CA ASP A 98 -13.69 4.93 10.18
C ASP A 98 -13.75 4.67 8.67
N ALA A 99 -13.46 3.46 8.23
CA ALA A 99 -13.36 3.15 6.81
C ALA A 99 -14.68 3.38 6.06
N ALA A 100 -15.81 3.18 6.72
CA ALA A 100 -17.13 3.37 6.09
C ALA A 100 -17.52 4.85 5.93
N THR A 101 -16.81 5.78 6.61
CA THR A 101 -17.18 7.20 6.64
C THR A 101 -16.00 8.11 6.31
N CYS A 102 -15.01 7.60 5.55
CA CYS A 102 -13.76 8.32 5.31
C CYS A 102 -13.75 9.15 4.03
N ASP A 103 -14.89 9.34 3.36
CA ASP A 103 -14.94 10.03 2.06
C ASP A 103 -14.29 11.41 2.10
N ARG A 104 -14.56 12.18 3.16
CA ARG A 104 -13.99 13.53 3.31
C ARG A 104 -12.48 13.47 3.46
N ASP A 105 -11.98 12.52 4.26
CA ASP A 105 -10.54 12.39 4.50
C ASP A 105 -9.82 12.02 3.21
N VAL A 106 -10.38 11.10 2.43
CA VAL A 106 -9.82 10.71 1.15
C VAL A 106 -9.81 11.89 0.18
N GLU A 107 -10.91 12.63 0.11
CA GLU A 107 -11.01 13.79 -0.78
C GLU A 107 -9.98 14.87 -0.41
N GLN A 108 -9.84 15.17 0.86
CA GLN A 108 -8.85 16.16 1.33
C GLN A 108 -7.43 15.69 1.02
N TRP A 109 -7.15 14.41 1.21
CA TRP A 109 -5.85 13.84 0.90
C TRP A 109 -5.53 13.94 -0.59
N LEU A 110 -6.49 13.61 -1.45
CA LEU A 110 -6.30 13.71 -2.91
C LEU A 110 -5.98 15.14 -3.33
N LYS A 111 -6.64 16.12 -2.73
CA LYS A 111 -6.35 17.54 -2.98
C LYS A 111 -4.94 17.89 -2.51
N LYS A 112 -4.56 17.40 -1.33
CA LYS A 112 -3.26 17.71 -0.74
C LYS A 112 -2.10 17.16 -1.56
N ILE A 113 -2.27 15.99 -2.15
CA ILE A 113 -1.22 15.38 -2.97
C ILE A 113 -1.32 15.75 -4.45
N GLY A 114 -2.28 16.60 -4.81
CA GLY A 114 -2.36 17.17 -6.16
C GLY A 114 -3.17 16.37 -7.17
N LEU A 115 -3.96 15.40 -6.73
CA LEU A 115 -4.75 14.57 -7.64
C LEU A 115 -6.19 15.04 -7.81
N LYS A 116 -6.61 16.06 -7.06
CA LYS A 116 -7.99 16.54 -7.16
C LYS A 116 -8.13 18.03 -6.89
#